data_ba29f5cfa51c78f2f368833b73740adf
#
_entry.id   ba29f5cfa51c78f2f368833b73740adf
#
_cell.length_a   1.000
_cell.length_b   1.000
_cell.length_c   1.000
_cell.angle_alpha   90.00
_cell.angle_beta   90.00
_cell.angle_gamma   90.00
#
_symmetry.space_group_name_H-M   'P 1'
#
loop_
_entity.id
_entity.type
_entity.pdbx_description
1 polymer ?
#
loop_
_entity_poly.entity_id
_entity_poly.type
_entity_poly.pdbx_seq_one_letter_code
_entity_poly.pdbx_strand_id
1 'polypeptide(L)'
;MKVGICGHYGMNKPFFDGQTVKTKIITSQIEKEIGKENVLCIDTYGGKKRLILHLCGVVRLLKQCNHVIILPAQNGLLFFAPVMAILNLVFKKNLHYVVIGGWLPSYLKKRKWLQLALKQFDYIYVETCTMYKLLQRSGMDNIVLLPNSKQLKIVDFENLSNRMKEPYSLCTFARITQQKGIEDIIRAVIEINTKYNRTIFQLDNYGQIDSTYECQFKELIEQSPEYIRYCGVIAFDKSVDVLKK
;
A
#
# COMPACT_ATOMS: atom_id res chain seq x y z
N MET A 1 10.49 22.08 -13.72
CA MET A 1 9.21 21.34 -13.69
C MET A 1 8.83 21.11 -12.23
N LYS A 2 7.60 21.46 -11.83
CA LYS A 2 7.12 21.24 -10.45
C LYS A 2 6.08 20.16 -10.41
N VAL A 3 6.16 19.26 -9.40
CA VAL A 3 5.24 18.15 -9.19
C VAL A 3 4.52 18.31 -7.87
N GLY A 4 3.20 18.23 -7.90
CA GLY A 4 2.34 18.23 -6.72
C GLY A 4 1.92 16.82 -6.36
N ILE A 5 2.00 16.43 -5.08
CA ILE A 5 1.60 15.11 -4.60
C ILE A 5 0.55 15.27 -3.50
N CYS A 6 -0.64 14.73 -3.74
CA CYS A 6 -1.74 14.70 -2.78
C CYS A 6 -1.95 13.26 -2.31
N GLY A 7 -1.50 12.95 -1.10
CA GLY A 7 -1.52 11.59 -0.57
C GLY A 7 -1.58 11.53 0.94
N HIS A 8 -1.69 10.33 1.49
CA HIS A 8 -1.74 10.11 2.93
C HIS A 8 -0.32 9.94 3.48
N TYR A 9 0.16 10.93 4.24
CA TYR A 9 1.48 10.89 4.89
C TYR A 9 1.40 10.57 6.38
N GLY A 10 0.22 10.74 6.98
CA GLY A 10 -0.04 10.40 8.37
C GLY A 10 0.44 11.44 9.39
N MET A 11 0.69 12.69 8.99
CA MET A 11 1.18 13.77 9.88
C MET A 11 2.28 13.31 10.84
N ASN A 12 3.30 12.64 10.33
CA ASN A 12 4.44 12.09 11.08
C ASN A 12 4.12 11.03 12.15
N LYS A 13 2.88 10.50 12.16
CA LYS A 13 2.55 9.35 13.00
C LYS A 13 3.10 8.07 12.37
N PRO A 14 3.47 7.06 13.15
CA PRO A 14 3.93 5.77 12.65
C PRO A 14 2.74 4.98 12.08
N PHE A 15 2.41 5.23 10.81
CA PHE A 15 1.45 4.42 10.06
C PHE A 15 2.20 3.38 9.23
N PHE A 16 1.76 2.12 9.35
CA PHE A 16 2.33 0.97 8.65
C PHE A 16 1.40 0.45 7.55
N ASP A 17 0.37 1.23 7.17
CA ASP A 17 -0.52 0.86 6.08
C ASP A 17 0.12 1.08 4.71
N GLY A 18 -0.31 0.25 3.74
CA GLY A 18 0.26 0.27 2.38
C GLY A 18 0.06 1.59 1.65
N GLN A 19 -0.97 2.39 1.99
CA GLN A 19 -1.21 3.69 1.37
C GLN A 19 -0.13 4.70 1.79
N THR A 20 0.13 4.81 3.09
CA THR A 20 1.15 5.73 3.63
C THR A 20 2.54 5.35 3.13
N VAL A 21 2.86 4.05 3.16
CA VAL A 21 4.17 3.54 2.69
C VAL A 21 4.36 3.86 1.20
N LYS A 22 3.38 3.54 0.35
CA LYS A 22 3.49 3.80 -1.10
C LYS A 22 3.57 5.29 -1.41
N THR A 23 2.78 6.13 -0.72
CA THR A 23 2.85 7.59 -0.86
C THR A 23 4.25 8.10 -0.58
N LYS A 24 4.86 7.69 0.54
CA LYS A 24 6.22 8.09 0.93
C LYS A 24 7.29 7.60 -0.06
N ILE A 25 7.19 6.36 -0.54
CA ILE A 25 8.13 5.80 -1.52
C ILE A 25 8.08 6.60 -2.82
N ILE A 26 6.89 6.81 -3.39
CA ILE A 26 6.74 7.56 -4.65
C ILE A 26 7.24 8.99 -4.49
N THR A 27 6.88 9.66 -3.39
CA THR A 27 7.37 11.02 -3.09
C THR A 27 8.89 11.06 -3.05
N SER A 28 9.50 10.16 -2.28
CA SER A 28 10.96 10.11 -2.13
C SER A 28 11.68 9.82 -3.47
N GLN A 29 11.11 8.99 -4.35
CA GLN A 29 11.71 8.74 -5.66
C GLN A 29 11.61 9.97 -6.56
N ILE A 30 10.45 10.65 -6.58
CA ILE A 30 10.30 11.88 -7.36
C ILE A 30 11.23 12.99 -6.83
N GLU A 31 11.34 13.14 -5.50
CA GLU A 31 12.27 14.09 -4.88
C GLU A 31 13.73 13.81 -5.27
N LYS A 32 14.14 12.56 -5.41
CA LYS A 32 15.49 12.19 -5.87
C LYS A 32 15.73 12.56 -7.33
N GLU A 33 14.72 12.43 -8.19
CA GLU A 33 14.85 12.68 -9.64
C GLU A 33 14.83 14.17 -10.00
N ILE A 34 13.98 14.97 -9.34
CA ILE A 34 13.76 16.36 -9.73
C ILE A 34 14.18 17.41 -8.69
N GLY A 35 14.68 16.96 -7.53
CA GLY A 35 14.98 17.82 -6.37
C GLY A 35 13.76 18.07 -5.48
N LYS A 36 13.98 18.09 -4.16
CA LYS A 36 12.93 18.25 -3.15
C LYS A 36 12.21 19.61 -3.25
N GLU A 37 12.91 20.65 -3.67
CA GLU A 37 12.39 22.01 -3.89
C GLU A 37 11.36 22.09 -5.02
N ASN A 38 11.35 21.09 -5.90
CA ASN A 38 10.42 20.96 -7.02
C ASN A 38 9.18 20.08 -6.71
N VAL A 39 9.10 19.53 -5.49
CA VAL A 39 8.00 18.67 -5.06
C VAL A 39 7.17 19.37 -3.99
N LEU A 40 5.87 19.49 -4.22
CA LEU A 40 4.93 20.07 -3.28
C LEU A 40 3.95 19.00 -2.78
N CYS A 41 3.97 18.71 -1.48
CA CYS A 41 3.17 17.66 -0.88
C CYS A 41 1.97 18.20 -0.09
N ILE A 42 0.85 17.49 -0.15
CA ILE A 42 -0.33 17.71 0.69
C ILE A 42 -0.70 16.40 1.38
N ASP A 43 -0.77 16.44 2.72
CA ASP A 43 -1.23 15.31 3.52
C ASP A 43 -2.76 15.29 3.60
N THR A 44 -3.36 14.20 3.18
CA THR A 44 -4.81 13.97 3.25
C THR A 44 -5.27 13.41 4.60
N TYR A 45 -4.35 13.32 5.58
CA TYR A 45 -4.68 12.89 6.94
C TYR A 45 -5.71 13.81 7.60
N GLY A 46 -6.63 13.23 8.39
CA GLY A 46 -7.70 13.95 9.08
C GLY A 46 -9.06 13.93 8.36
N GLY A 47 -9.10 13.41 7.13
CA GLY A 47 -10.35 13.11 6.40
C GLY A 47 -11.32 14.28 6.32
N LYS A 48 -12.61 14.01 6.56
CA LYS A 48 -13.69 15.02 6.41
C LYS A 48 -13.53 16.26 7.31
N LYS A 49 -12.88 16.13 8.47
CA LYS A 49 -12.66 17.26 9.40
C LYS A 49 -11.75 18.36 8.83
N ARG A 50 -10.97 18.04 7.78
CA ARG A 50 -10.03 18.97 7.14
C ARG A 50 -10.36 19.25 5.66
N LEU A 51 -11.61 19.05 5.27
CA LEU A 51 -12.04 19.15 3.88
C LEU A 51 -11.69 20.49 3.23
N ILE A 52 -11.90 21.60 3.94
CA ILE A 52 -11.58 22.95 3.44
C ILE A 52 -10.07 23.10 3.22
N LEU A 53 -9.25 22.63 4.18
CA LEU A 53 -7.78 22.64 4.02
C LEU A 53 -7.32 21.80 2.85
N HIS A 54 -7.95 20.65 2.64
CA HIS A 54 -7.65 19.79 1.49
C HIS A 54 -8.02 20.50 0.17
N LEU A 55 -9.15 21.19 0.10
CA LEU A 55 -9.57 21.96 -1.08
C LEU A 55 -8.58 23.10 -1.37
N CYS A 56 -8.22 23.89 -0.37
CA CYS A 56 -7.20 24.94 -0.51
C CYS A 56 -5.86 24.36 -1.00
N GLY A 57 -5.48 23.20 -0.46
CA GLY A 57 -4.29 22.48 -0.87
C GLY A 57 -4.36 22.05 -2.34
N VAL A 58 -5.47 21.46 -2.77
CA VAL A 58 -5.69 21.07 -4.19
C VAL A 58 -5.55 22.27 -5.12
N VAL A 59 -6.20 23.39 -4.80
CA VAL A 59 -6.08 24.64 -5.58
C VAL A 59 -4.64 25.13 -5.64
N ARG A 60 -3.90 25.05 -4.52
CA ARG A 60 -2.48 25.41 -4.47
C ARG A 60 -1.64 24.51 -5.39
N LEU A 61 -1.86 23.18 -5.38
CA LEU A 61 -1.15 22.26 -6.28
C LEU A 61 -1.43 22.60 -7.75
N LEU A 62 -2.71 22.78 -8.11
CA LEU A 62 -3.10 23.11 -9.47
C LEU A 62 -2.56 24.47 -9.95
N LYS A 63 -2.37 25.44 -9.05
CA LYS A 63 -1.75 26.73 -9.40
C LYS A 63 -0.24 26.64 -9.60
N GLN A 64 0.46 25.86 -8.75
CA GLN A 64 1.92 25.94 -8.64
C GLN A 64 2.66 24.81 -9.35
N CYS A 65 1.98 23.69 -9.67
CA CYS A 65 2.61 22.51 -10.25
C CYS A 65 2.21 22.31 -11.70
N ASN A 66 3.07 21.66 -12.49
CA ASN A 66 2.81 21.25 -13.85
C ASN A 66 2.09 19.89 -13.89
N HIS A 67 2.50 18.98 -12.99
CA HIS A 67 1.93 17.66 -12.82
C HIS A 67 1.39 17.53 -11.39
N VAL A 68 0.20 16.93 -11.26
CA VAL A 68 -0.43 16.68 -9.96
C VAL A 68 -0.76 15.20 -9.84
N ILE A 69 -0.16 14.54 -8.86
CA ILE A 69 -0.31 13.12 -8.57
C ILE A 69 -1.21 12.96 -7.34
N ILE A 70 -2.25 12.15 -7.43
CA ILE A 70 -3.09 11.81 -6.30
C ILE A 70 -2.96 10.33 -5.93
N LEU A 71 -2.97 10.03 -4.63
CA LEU A 71 -2.87 8.66 -4.08
C LEU A 71 -3.96 8.38 -3.02
N PRO A 72 -5.23 8.75 -3.25
CA PRO A 72 -6.27 8.47 -2.27
C PRO A 72 -6.69 7.00 -2.30
N ALA A 73 -7.09 6.47 -1.12
CA ALA A 73 -7.87 5.24 -1.03
C ALA A 73 -9.35 5.50 -1.38
N GLN A 74 -10.20 4.45 -1.29
CA GLN A 74 -11.60 4.46 -1.74
C GLN A 74 -12.39 5.73 -1.35
N ASN A 75 -12.39 6.08 -0.06
CA ASN A 75 -13.18 7.21 0.44
C ASN A 75 -12.61 8.58 -0.02
N GLY A 76 -11.29 8.68 -0.06
CA GLY A 76 -10.62 9.89 -0.56
C GLY A 76 -10.85 10.10 -2.05
N LEU A 77 -10.89 9.01 -2.83
CA LEU A 77 -11.10 9.08 -4.28
C LEU A 77 -12.44 9.72 -4.64
N LEU A 78 -13.51 9.47 -3.86
CA LEU A 78 -14.83 10.08 -4.06
C LEU A 78 -14.82 11.61 -3.99
N PHE A 79 -13.85 12.17 -3.28
CA PHE A 79 -13.69 13.62 -3.17
C PHE A 79 -12.62 14.14 -4.13
N PHE A 80 -11.42 13.59 -4.07
CA PHE A 80 -10.28 14.17 -4.81
C PHE A 80 -10.41 14.05 -6.32
N ALA A 81 -10.91 12.92 -6.85
CA ALA A 81 -10.99 12.72 -8.30
C ALA A 81 -11.97 13.72 -8.96
N PRO A 82 -13.22 13.87 -8.52
CA PRO A 82 -14.14 14.83 -9.17
C PRO A 82 -13.71 16.28 -8.93
N VAL A 83 -13.22 16.63 -7.73
CA VAL A 83 -12.74 17.99 -7.45
C VAL A 83 -11.57 18.35 -8.36
N MET A 84 -10.59 17.47 -8.49
CA MET A 84 -9.45 17.67 -9.39
C MET A 84 -9.89 17.78 -10.85
N ALA A 85 -10.76 16.88 -11.32
CA ALA A 85 -11.24 16.89 -12.69
C ALA A 85 -11.97 18.21 -13.02
N ILE A 86 -12.87 18.69 -12.15
CA ILE A 86 -13.62 19.93 -12.36
C ILE A 86 -12.67 21.15 -12.34
N LEU A 87 -11.83 21.27 -11.31
CA LEU A 87 -10.91 22.40 -11.21
C LEU A 87 -9.90 22.42 -12.36
N ASN A 88 -9.49 21.24 -12.85
CA ASN A 88 -8.53 21.14 -13.94
C ASN A 88 -9.07 21.61 -15.30
N LEU A 89 -10.37 21.76 -15.47
CA LEU A 89 -10.94 22.43 -16.66
C LEU A 89 -10.40 23.86 -16.78
N VAL A 90 -10.10 24.51 -15.66
CA VAL A 90 -9.55 25.88 -15.61
C VAL A 90 -8.03 25.86 -15.61
N PHE A 91 -7.43 25.02 -14.74
CA PHE A 91 -5.98 25.04 -14.51
C PHE A 91 -5.16 24.30 -15.57
N LYS A 92 -5.75 23.34 -16.30
CA LYS A 92 -5.15 22.59 -17.41
C LYS A 92 -3.77 22.00 -17.08
N LYS A 93 -3.70 21.25 -16.00
CA LYS A 93 -2.50 20.55 -15.52
C LYS A 93 -2.57 19.07 -15.87
N ASN A 94 -1.40 18.41 -15.91
CA ASN A 94 -1.34 16.96 -16.08
C ASN A 94 -1.72 16.26 -14.77
N LEU A 95 -2.85 15.55 -14.79
CA LEU A 95 -3.37 14.84 -13.63
C LEU A 95 -2.98 13.36 -13.67
N HIS A 96 -2.48 12.86 -12.57
CA HIS A 96 -2.06 11.48 -12.41
C HIS A 96 -2.73 10.86 -11.18
N TYR A 97 -3.23 9.64 -11.31
CA TYR A 97 -3.75 8.89 -10.18
C TYR A 97 -2.98 7.58 -10.02
N VAL A 98 -2.37 7.37 -8.85
CA VAL A 98 -1.71 6.11 -8.51
C VAL A 98 -2.65 5.30 -7.62
N VAL A 99 -3.14 4.19 -8.17
CA VAL A 99 -4.03 3.27 -7.45
C VAL A 99 -3.24 2.45 -6.44
N ILE A 100 -3.81 2.26 -5.26
CA ILE A 100 -3.25 1.46 -4.19
C ILE A 100 -4.21 0.32 -3.89
N GLY A 101 -3.76 -0.92 -4.15
CA GLY A 101 -4.58 -2.14 -4.00
C GLY A 101 -5.51 -2.42 -5.17
N GLY A 102 -6.12 -3.62 -5.18
CA GLY A 102 -6.84 -4.20 -6.32
C GLY A 102 -8.32 -3.82 -6.47
N TRP A 103 -8.85 -2.90 -5.68
CA TRP A 103 -10.29 -2.64 -5.50
C TRP A 103 -10.94 -1.79 -6.61
N LEU A 104 -10.18 -1.01 -7.38
CA LEU A 104 -10.71 0.03 -8.27
C LEU A 104 -11.71 -0.51 -9.33
N PRO A 105 -11.47 -1.64 -10.02
CA PRO A 105 -12.40 -2.10 -11.06
C PRO A 105 -13.79 -2.40 -10.52
N SER A 106 -13.89 -3.10 -9.38
CA SER A 106 -15.18 -3.42 -8.74
C SER A 106 -15.88 -2.18 -8.20
N TYR A 107 -15.11 -1.21 -7.73
CA TYR A 107 -15.60 0.04 -7.18
C TYR A 107 -16.23 0.94 -8.25
N LEU A 108 -15.65 0.99 -9.45
CA LEU A 108 -16.14 1.77 -10.57
C LEU A 108 -17.37 1.16 -11.25
N LYS A 109 -17.56 -0.15 -11.17
CA LYS A 109 -18.77 -0.80 -11.73
C LYS A 109 -20.07 -0.15 -11.24
N LYS A 110 -20.11 0.26 -9.98
CA LYS A 110 -21.26 0.89 -9.32
C LYS A 110 -21.23 2.43 -9.35
N ARG A 111 -20.19 3.06 -9.94
CA ARG A 111 -19.96 4.51 -9.89
C ARG A 111 -19.48 5.09 -11.22
N LYS A 112 -20.38 5.06 -12.21
CA LYS A 112 -20.05 5.55 -13.56
C LYS A 112 -19.62 7.03 -13.59
N TRP A 113 -20.19 7.86 -12.73
CA TRP A 113 -19.78 9.26 -12.59
C TRP A 113 -18.32 9.42 -12.16
N LEU A 114 -17.83 8.54 -11.27
CA LEU A 114 -16.43 8.55 -10.84
C LEU A 114 -15.50 8.08 -11.95
N GLN A 115 -15.95 7.12 -12.76
CA GLN A 115 -15.24 6.69 -13.96
C GLN A 115 -15.09 7.84 -14.95
N LEU A 116 -16.15 8.65 -15.16
CA LEU A 116 -16.11 9.84 -16.01
C LEU A 116 -15.11 10.88 -15.48
N ALA A 117 -15.09 11.12 -14.17
CA ALA A 117 -14.10 12.01 -13.56
C ALA A 117 -12.67 11.51 -13.76
N LEU A 118 -12.43 10.19 -13.60
CA LEU A 118 -11.11 9.60 -13.82
C LEU A 118 -10.67 9.58 -15.28
N LYS A 119 -11.57 9.58 -16.23
CA LYS A 119 -11.23 9.74 -17.65
C LYS A 119 -10.64 11.11 -18.00
N GLN A 120 -10.80 12.11 -17.12
CA GLN A 120 -10.18 13.43 -17.26
C GLN A 120 -8.73 13.48 -16.77
N PHE A 121 -8.23 12.39 -16.20
CA PHE A 121 -6.82 12.26 -15.82
C PHE A 121 -6.00 11.83 -17.02
N ASP A 122 -4.76 12.32 -17.12
CA ASP A 122 -3.85 11.92 -18.18
C ASP A 122 -3.44 10.46 -18.02
N TYR A 123 -3.11 10.04 -16.79
CA TYR A 123 -2.71 8.66 -16.50
C TYR A 123 -3.24 8.14 -15.17
N ILE A 124 -3.65 6.87 -15.18
CA ILE A 124 -4.03 6.11 -13.99
C ILE A 124 -3.10 4.91 -13.88
N TYR A 125 -2.26 4.91 -12.87
CA TYR A 125 -1.26 3.87 -12.65
C TYR A 125 -1.85 2.75 -11.79
N VAL A 126 -1.81 1.52 -12.30
CA VAL A 126 -2.36 0.32 -11.65
C VAL A 126 -1.28 -0.72 -11.40
N GLU A 127 -1.41 -1.49 -10.30
CA GLU A 127 -0.37 -2.40 -9.83
C GLU A 127 -0.32 -3.74 -10.56
N THR A 128 -1.44 -4.20 -11.12
CA THR A 128 -1.53 -5.56 -11.67
C THR A 128 -2.08 -5.59 -13.10
N CYS A 129 -1.60 -6.56 -13.90
CA CYS A 129 -2.11 -6.81 -15.25
C CYS A 129 -3.61 -7.12 -15.25
N THR A 130 -4.12 -7.79 -14.21
CA THR A 130 -5.55 -8.08 -14.09
C THR A 130 -6.37 -6.79 -13.97
N MET A 131 -5.93 -5.85 -13.12
CA MET A 131 -6.59 -4.55 -12.95
C MET A 131 -6.53 -3.74 -14.24
N TYR A 132 -5.37 -3.70 -14.89
CA TYR A 132 -5.19 -3.06 -16.20
C TYR A 132 -6.22 -3.57 -17.20
N LYS A 133 -6.31 -4.89 -17.42
CA LYS A 133 -7.25 -5.53 -18.35
C LYS A 133 -8.71 -5.24 -18.00
N LEU A 134 -9.08 -5.29 -16.72
CA LEU A 134 -10.46 -5.03 -16.28
C LEU A 134 -10.88 -3.58 -16.51
N LEU A 135 -10.02 -2.62 -16.23
CA LEU A 135 -10.30 -1.19 -16.46
C LEU A 135 -10.35 -0.87 -17.95
N GLN A 136 -9.43 -1.41 -18.73
CA GLN A 136 -9.43 -1.25 -20.19
C GLN A 136 -10.73 -1.78 -20.82
N ARG A 137 -11.19 -2.97 -20.41
CA ARG A 137 -12.48 -3.54 -20.83
C ARG A 137 -13.69 -2.69 -20.40
N SER A 138 -13.55 -1.87 -19.37
CA SER A 138 -14.59 -0.91 -18.96
C SER A 138 -14.57 0.40 -19.74
N GLY A 139 -13.70 0.52 -20.77
CA GLY A 139 -13.56 1.69 -21.64
C GLY A 139 -12.72 2.81 -21.02
N MET A 140 -11.67 2.46 -20.26
CA MET A 140 -10.67 3.41 -19.75
C MET A 140 -9.37 3.20 -20.53
N ASP A 141 -8.93 4.23 -21.28
CA ASP A 141 -7.78 4.16 -22.16
C ASP A 141 -6.52 4.78 -21.56
N ASN A 142 -6.68 5.55 -20.47
CA ASN A 142 -5.60 6.26 -19.77
C ASN A 142 -4.93 5.43 -18.64
N ILE A 143 -4.93 4.11 -18.78
CA ILE A 143 -4.39 3.20 -17.78
C ILE A 143 -2.94 2.83 -18.10
N VAL A 144 -2.07 2.87 -17.10
CA VAL A 144 -0.67 2.48 -17.20
C VAL A 144 -0.35 1.43 -16.12
N LEU A 145 0.37 0.40 -16.49
CA LEU A 145 0.85 -0.60 -15.52
C LEU A 145 2.07 -0.06 -14.78
N LEU A 146 1.95 0.09 -13.46
CA LEU A 146 3.01 0.45 -12.55
C LEU A 146 3.06 -0.60 -11.41
N PRO A 147 3.81 -1.68 -11.58
CA PRO A 147 3.92 -2.72 -10.56
C PRO A 147 4.38 -2.16 -9.22
N ASN A 148 3.92 -2.77 -8.15
CA ASN A 148 4.38 -2.38 -6.82
C ASN A 148 5.86 -2.74 -6.68
N SER A 149 6.66 -1.80 -6.21
CA SER A 149 8.09 -1.95 -6.08
C SER A 149 8.57 -1.55 -4.70
N LYS A 150 9.60 -2.23 -4.22
CA LYS A 150 10.29 -1.92 -2.98
C LYS A 150 11.79 -1.94 -3.24
N GLN A 151 12.49 -0.91 -2.78
CA GLN A 151 13.94 -0.90 -2.81
C GLN A 151 14.45 -1.79 -1.67
N LEU A 152 15.05 -2.93 -2.00
CA LEU A 152 15.61 -3.88 -1.05
C LEU A 152 17.13 -3.91 -1.19
N LYS A 153 17.82 -4.13 -0.06
CA LYS A 153 19.25 -4.48 -0.10
C LYS A 153 19.37 -5.92 -0.59
N ILE A 154 20.16 -6.11 -1.64
CA ILE A 154 20.48 -7.44 -2.15
C ILE A 154 21.41 -8.12 -1.13
N VAL A 155 21.16 -9.36 -0.81
CA VAL A 155 21.99 -10.20 0.05
C VAL A 155 22.72 -11.21 -0.83
N ASP A 156 24.02 -11.38 -0.60
CA ASP A 156 24.81 -12.37 -1.35
C ASP A 156 24.34 -13.79 -1.06
N PHE A 157 24.19 -14.56 -2.13
CA PHE A 157 23.63 -15.92 -2.09
C PHE A 157 24.46 -16.89 -1.23
N GLU A 158 25.79 -16.69 -1.16
CA GLU A 158 26.71 -17.48 -0.34
C GLU A 158 26.38 -17.45 1.16
N ASN A 159 25.79 -16.35 1.64
CA ASN A 159 25.36 -16.21 3.03
C ASN A 159 24.02 -16.91 3.34
N LEU A 160 23.27 -17.35 2.34
CA LEU A 160 21.98 -18.02 2.48
C LEU A 160 22.11 -19.54 2.62
N SER A 161 23.11 -20.17 1.99
CA SER A 161 23.28 -21.63 1.98
C SER A 161 23.48 -22.25 3.37
N ASN A 162 24.07 -21.50 4.31
CA ASN A 162 24.27 -21.95 5.70
C ASN A 162 23.02 -21.89 6.59
N ARG A 163 21.91 -21.35 6.10
CA ARG A 163 20.67 -21.12 6.86
C ARG A 163 19.58 -22.16 6.59
N MET A 164 19.77 -23.02 5.62
CA MET A 164 18.82 -24.10 5.30
C MET A 164 18.98 -25.30 6.25
N LYS A 165 18.83 -25.06 7.56
CA LYS A 165 18.82 -26.12 8.58
C LYS A 165 17.49 -26.15 9.30
N GLU A 166 16.99 -27.33 9.58
CA GLU A 166 15.80 -27.52 10.42
C GLU A 166 16.06 -27.06 11.87
N PRO A 167 15.07 -26.41 12.50
CA PRO A 167 13.79 -26.01 11.95
C PRO A 167 13.90 -24.79 11.01
N TYR A 168 13.24 -24.89 9.84
CA TYR A 168 13.21 -23.79 8.91
C TYR A 168 12.38 -22.62 9.46
N SER A 169 12.97 -21.42 9.48
CA SER A 169 12.30 -20.21 9.94
C SER A 169 11.41 -19.62 8.85
N LEU A 170 10.11 -19.58 9.10
CA LEU A 170 9.12 -18.90 8.28
C LEU A 170 8.71 -17.61 8.95
N CYS A 171 8.35 -16.59 8.19
CA CYS A 171 7.79 -15.37 8.73
C CYS A 171 6.68 -14.78 7.85
N THR A 172 5.74 -14.08 8.50
CA THR A 172 4.73 -13.28 7.82
C THR A 172 4.94 -11.80 8.15
N PHE A 173 4.83 -10.93 7.13
CA PHE A 173 4.84 -9.48 7.28
C PHE A 173 3.57 -8.91 6.66
N ALA A 174 2.50 -8.80 7.43
CA ALA A 174 1.23 -8.26 6.97
C ALA A 174 0.44 -7.66 8.13
N ARG A 175 -0.52 -6.76 7.82
CA ARG A 175 -1.56 -6.46 8.80
C ARG A 175 -2.29 -7.77 9.13
N ILE A 176 -2.39 -8.09 10.40
CA ILE A 176 -3.01 -9.33 10.86
C ILE A 176 -4.52 -9.16 10.82
N THR A 177 -5.13 -9.79 9.83
CA THR A 177 -6.57 -9.83 9.59
C THR A 177 -6.95 -11.21 9.10
N GLN A 178 -8.20 -11.61 9.27
CA GLN A 178 -8.72 -12.88 8.77
C GLN A 178 -8.45 -13.06 7.26
N GLN A 179 -8.59 -11.98 6.49
CA GLN A 179 -8.43 -12.01 5.01
C GLN A 179 -6.98 -12.23 4.55
N LYS A 180 -5.99 -12.13 5.44
CA LYS A 180 -4.58 -12.33 5.10
C LYS A 180 -4.13 -13.79 5.18
N GLY A 181 -5.01 -14.70 5.57
CA GLY A 181 -4.71 -16.13 5.61
C GLY A 181 -3.70 -16.54 6.69
N ILE A 182 -3.54 -15.73 7.75
CA ILE A 182 -2.59 -16.04 8.83
C ILE A 182 -2.96 -17.34 9.54
N GLU A 183 -4.26 -17.57 9.74
CA GLU A 183 -4.77 -18.80 10.33
C GLU A 183 -4.43 -20.03 9.47
N ASP A 184 -4.55 -19.92 8.14
CA ASP A 184 -4.23 -21.02 7.22
C ASP A 184 -2.75 -21.38 7.26
N ILE A 185 -1.86 -20.37 7.36
CA ILE A 185 -0.42 -20.59 7.49
C ILE A 185 -0.09 -21.27 8.82
N ILE A 186 -0.69 -20.83 9.93
CA ILE A 186 -0.51 -21.44 11.25
C ILE A 186 -0.94 -22.91 11.22
N ARG A 187 -2.14 -23.19 10.70
CA ARG A 187 -2.65 -24.56 10.58
C ARG A 187 -1.74 -25.45 9.73
N ALA A 188 -1.27 -24.95 8.59
CA ALA A 188 -0.37 -25.69 7.71
C ALA A 188 0.95 -26.06 8.40
N VAL A 189 1.55 -25.13 9.15
CA VAL A 189 2.79 -25.38 9.90
C VAL A 189 2.56 -26.43 11.00
N ILE A 190 1.46 -26.32 11.76
CA ILE A 190 1.11 -27.29 12.80
C ILE A 190 0.89 -28.68 12.17
N GLU A 191 0.13 -28.78 11.09
CA GLU A 191 -0.16 -30.05 10.42
C GLU A 191 1.12 -30.73 9.94
N ILE A 192 2.05 -30.01 9.31
CA ILE A 192 3.32 -30.57 8.83
C ILE A 192 4.16 -31.06 10.01
N ASN A 193 4.36 -30.26 11.04
CA ASN A 193 5.16 -30.63 12.20
C ASN A 193 4.59 -31.86 12.93
N THR A 194 3.26 -31.90 13.07
CA THR A 194 2.54 -33.04 13.66
C THR A 194 2.70 -34.30 12.82
N LYS A 195 2.51 -34.20 11.50
CA LYS A 195 2.65 -35.34 10.58
C LYS A 195 4.02 -36.01 10.64
N TYR A 196 5.07 -35.22 10.80
CA TYR A 196 6.44 -35.73 10.85
C TYR A 196 6.95 -35.93 12.28
N ASN A 197 6.13 -35.67 13.31
CA ASN A 197 6.44 -35.80 14.73
C ASN A 197 7.75 -35.10 15.14
N ARG A 198 8.02 -33.94 14.53
CA ARG A 198 9.18 -33.09 14.82
C ARG A 198 8.93 -31.66 14.33
N THR A 199 9.66 -30.69 14.88
CA THR A 199 9.59 -29.31 14.44
C THR A 199 10.41 -29.12 13.16
N ILE A 200 9.77 -29.19 12.01
CA ILE A 200 10.38 -28.90 10.70
C ILE A 200 10.35 -27.40 10.44
N PHE A 201 9.24 -26.74 10.77
CA PHE A 201 9.06 -25.31 10.57
C PHE A 201 8.75 -24.60 11.91
N GLN A 202 9.30 -23.40 12.06
CA GLN A 202 8.85 -22.40 13.04
C GLN A 202 8.30 -21.18 12.32
N LEU A 203 7.31 -20.50 12.92
CA LEU A 203 6.61 -19.39 12.27
C LEU A 203 6.56 -18.16 13.18
N ASP A 204 7.14 -17.07 12.69
CA ASP A 204 7.08 -15.76 13.30
C ASP A 204 6.11 -14.85 12.55
N ASN A 205 5.08 -14.35 13.25
CA ASN A 205 4.08 -13.47 12.67
C ASN A 205 4.35 -12.03 13.07
N TYR A 206 4.56 -11.16 12.08
CA TYR A 206 4.83 -9.73 12.27
C TYR A 206 3.74 -8.89 11.65
N GLY A 207 3.22 -7.92 12.39
CA GLY A 207 2.30 -6.92 11.87
C GLY A 207 1.32 -6.38 12.90
N GLN A 208 0.67 -5.28 12.56
CA GLN A 208 -0.37 -4.71 13.39
C GLN A 208 -1.63 -5.57 13.32
N ILE A 209 -2.14 -5.95 14.48
CA ILE A 209 -3.39 -6.69 14.59
C ILE A 209 -4.56 -5.73 14.34
N ASP A 210 -5.52 -6.16 13.52
CA ASP A 210 -6.78 -5.45 13.32
C ASP A 210 -7.66 -5.60 14.57
N SER A 211 -8.23 -4.49 15.04
CA SER A 211 -9.05 -4.49 16.26
C SER A 211 -10.27 -5.43 16.17
N THR A 212 -10.78 -5.68 14.98
CA THR A 212 -11.91 -6.60 14.76
C THR A 212 -11.53 -8.07 14.80
N TYR A 213 -10.24 -8.38 14.73
CA TYR A 213 -9.70 -9.74 14.71
C TYR A 213 -8.80 -10.05 15.92
N GLU A 214 -8.61 -9.08 16.81
CA GLU A 214 -7.62 -9.15 17.88
C GLU A 214 -7.88 -10.30 18.87
N CYS A 215 -9.13 -10.45 19.34
CA CYS A 215 -9.47 -11.52 20.27
C CYS A 215 -9.23 -12.91 19.67
N GLN A 216 -9.71 -13.13 18.44
CA GLN A 216 -9.56 -14.40 17.74
C GLN A 216 -8.09 -14.75 17.48
N PHE A 217 -7.29 -13.74 17.08
CA PHE A 217 -5.88 -13.97 16.82
C PHE A 217 -5.08 -14.26 18.08
N LYS A 218 -5.35 -13.57 19.19
CA LYS A 218 -4.69 -13.85 20.48
C LYS A 218 -4.99 -15.26 20.97
N GLU A 219 -6.26 -15.64 20.94
CA GLU A 219 -6.69 -17.00 21.29
C GLU A 219 -5.99 -18.05 20.41
N LEU A 220 -5.91 -17.81 19.11
CA LEU A 220 -5.22 -18.71 18.18
C LEU A 220 -3.73 -18.86 18.52
N ILE A 221 -3.04 -17.78 18.86
CA ILE A 221 -1.62 -17.85 19.24
C ILE A 221 -1.44 -18.54 20.61
N GLU A 222 -2.28 -18.26 21.60
CA GLU A 222 -2.24 -18.90 22.92
C GLU A 222 -2.46 -20.42 22.87
N GLN A 223 -3.31 -20.88 21.95
CA GLN A 223 -3.56 -22.31 21.71
C GLN A 223 -2.53 -22.96 20.79
N SER A 224 -1.66 -22.19 20.17
CA SER A 224 -0.64 -22.70 19.24
C SER A 224 0.61 -23.18 19.96
N PRO A 225 1.32 -24.19 19.41
CA PRO A 225 2.62 -24.61 19.93
C PRO A 225 3.66 -23.49 19.92
N GLU A 226 4.67 -23.59 20.80
CA GLU A 226 5.72 -22.57 20.99
C GLU A 226 6.50 -22.18 19.73
N TYR A 227 6.54 -23.03 18.71
CA TYR A 227 7.15 -22.72 17.42
C TYR A 227 6.30 -21.77 16.53
N ILE A 228 5.09 -21.39 16.99
CA ILE A 228 4.24 -20.36 16.37
C ILE A 228 4.25 -19.13 17.26
N ARG A 229 4.78 -18.01 16.78
CA ARG A 229 4.94 -16.81 17.60
C ARG A 229 4.35 -15.58 16.95
N TYR A 230 3.84 -14.67 17.77
CA TYR A 230 3.55 -13.29 17.38
C TYR A 230 4.67 -12.39 17.90
N CYS A 231 5.36 -11.74 16.97
CA CYS A 231 6.54 -10.93 17.24
C CYS A 231 6.29 -9.41 17.16
N GLY A 232 5.02 -9.01 17.11
CA GLY A 232 4.66 -7.59 17.14
C GLY A 232 4.82 -6.87 15.81
N VAL A 233 4.89 -5.54 15.88
CA VAL A 233 5.00 -4.66 14.71
C VAL A 233 6.46 -4.30 14.50
N ILE A 234 6.93 -4.42 13.25
CA ILE A 234 8.28 -4.02 12.85
C ILE A 234 8.19 -2.85 11.88
N ALA A 235 9.10 -1.90 12.03
CA ALA A 235 9.24 -0.80 11.09
C ALA A 235 9.61 -1.35 9.69
N PHE A 236 9.06 -0.72 8.65
CA PHE A 236 9.15 -1.19 7.28
C PHE A 236 10.61 -1.38 6.79
N ASP A 237 11.52 -0.52 7.19
CA ASP A 237 12.95 -0.54 6.88
C ASP A 237 13.70 -1.70 7.57
N LYS A 238 13.20 -2.16 8.73
CA LYS A 238 13.79 -3.28 9.50
C LYS A 238 13.32 -4.66 9.07
N SER A 239 12.34 -4.77 8.18
CA SER A 239 11.82 -6.07 7.73
C SER A 239 12.88 -6.94 7.05
N VAL A 240 13.84 -6.34 6.35
CA VAL A 240 14.96 -7.04 5.72
C VAL A 240 15.93 -7.62 6.77
N ASP A 241 16.14 -6.92 7.88
CA ASP A 241 17.04 -7.39 8.95
C ASP A 241 16.46 -8.62 9.69
N VAL A 242 15.13 -8.71 9.76
CA VAL A 242 14.45 -9.91 10.29
C VAL A 242 14.59 -11.09 9.33
N LEU A 243 14.43 -10.85 8.02
CA LEU A 243 14.60 -11.90 7.00
C LEU A 243 16.04 -12.43 6.91
N LYS A 244 17.01 -11.72 7.50
CA LYS A 244 18.41 -12.15 7.57
C LYS A 244 18.73 -13.02 8.78
N LYS A 245 17.84 -13.14 9.73
CA LYS A 245 17.99 -14.02 10.91
C LYS A 245 17.49 -15.40 10.61
#